data_fbc2491c988292392f71d962fa71bd1c
#
_entry.id   fbc2491c988292392f71d962fa71bd1c
#
_cell.length_a   1.000
_cell.length_b   1.000
_cell.length_c   1.000
_cell.angle_alpha   90.00
_cell.angle_beta   90.00
_cell.angle_gamma   90.00
#
_symmetry.space_group_name_H-M   'P 1'
#
loop_
_entity.id
_entity.type
_entity.pdbx_description
1 polymer ?
#
loop_
_entity_poly.entity_id
_entity_poly.type
_entity_poly.pdbx_seq_one_letter_code
_entity_poly.pdbx_strand_id
1 'polypeptide(L)'
;MCGESAPDPNRHGERGPVTTISVVIPCYNDATFLEVVLAALAAQTRPADEVIVVDNASTDASARVARAAGAVLVVEPVHGIWPAAATGYDAASGDLIARLDADSVPPPDWIARAEAILTLAPLVDVLTGPGDFYDCPRWVAALGRFVYLGGYFRLIGLWLAQPPIFGSNFVMRRAVWAEVRGLVHRERDDVHDDLDLSLHLPPSVTVWFDPTLRVGISARPCETWRGIARRLDWAYCTLALHGQAGSPWRLRLARRAWARRLRS
;
A
#
# COMPACT_ATOMS: atom_id res chain seq x y z
N MET A 1 33.13 -0.71 -12.77
CA MET A 1 33.03 -1.66 -11.61
C MET A 1 32.17 -0.96 -10.56
N CYS A 2 30.85 -1.17 -10.63
CA CYS A 2 29.93 -0.69 -9.60
C CYS A 2 30.02 -1.65 -8.43
N GLY A 3 30.54 -1.16 -7.30
CA GLY A 3 30.56 -1.92 -6.06
C GLY A 3 29.16 -2.09 -5.52
N GLU A 4 28.67 -3.30 -5.61
CA GLU A 4 27.44 -3.77 -4.96
C GLU A 4 27.73 -3.78 -3.45
N SER A 5 27.25 -2.74 -2.73
CA SER A 5 27.34 -2.72 -1.27
C SER A 5 26.44 -3.85 -0.75
N ALA A 6 27.06 -4.82 -0.09
CA ALA A 6 26.35 -5.89 0.59
C ALA A 6 25.35 -5.28 1.61
N PRO A 7 24.12 -5.81 1.72
CA PRO A 7 23.14 -5.35 2.70
C PRO A 7 23.71 -5.55 4.12
N ASP A 8 23.65 -4.49 4.93
CA ASP A 8 24.11 -4.48 6.31
C ASP A 8 23.34 -5.52 7.14
N PRO A 9 24.01 -6.55 7.71
CA PRO A 9 23.36 -7.54 8.57
C PRO A 9 22.86 -6.98 9.91
N ASN A 10 23.29 -5.78 10.30
CA ASN A 10 22.89 -5.10 11.54
C ASN A 10 21.62 -4.22 11.40
N ARG A 11 20.88 -4.32 10.32
CA ARG A 11 19.64 -3.55 10.09
C ARG A 11 18.56 -3.76 11.17
N HIS A 12 18.69 -4.75 12.02
CA HIS A 12 17.75 -5.06 13.11
C HIS A 12 18.17 -4.44 14.46
N GLY A 13 19.19 -3.57 14.48
CA GLY A 13 19.59 -2.87 15.69
C GLY A 13 18.53 -1.86 16.13
N GLU A 14 18.01 -2.04 17.32
CA GLU A 14 17.25 -1.11 18.18
C GLU A 14 16.24 -0.21 17.43
N ARG A 15 15.17 -0.81 16.91
CA ARG A 15 13.98 -0.04 16.52
C ARG A 15 13.25 0.34 17.80
N GLY A 16 13.42 1.58 18.21
CA GLY A 16 12.63 2.20 19.28
C GLY A 16 11.12 2.11 18.97
N PRO A 17 10.25 2.43 19.92
CA PRO A 17 8.82 2.41 19.72
C PRO A 17 8.46 3.31 18.52
N VAL A 18 7.59 2.80 17.63
CA VAL A 18 7.05 3.58 16.51
C VAL A 18 6.23 4.71 17.10
N THR A 19 6.55 5.94 16.75
CA THR A 19 5.98 7.14 17.38
C THR A 19 5.08 7.93 16.48
N THR A 20 5.29 7.93 15.15
CA THR A 20 4.56 8.80 14.22
C THR A 20 4.06 8.07 12.97
N ILE A 21 2.84 8.41 12.54
CA ILE A 21 2.16 7.80 11.38
C ILE A 21 1.65 8.88 10.44
N SER A 22 2.14 8.87 9.20
CA SER A 22 1.60 9.66 8.08
C SER A 22 0.62 8.79 7.29
N VAL A 23 -0.62 9.25 7.11
CA VAL A 23 -1.60 8.60 6.25
C VAL A 23 -1.61 9.29 4.90
N VAL A 24 -1.34 8.56 3.83
CA VAL A 24 -1.28 9.05 2.45
C VAL A 24 -2.52 8.60 1.68
N ILE A 25 -3.18 9.55 1.02
CA ILE A 25 -4.41 9.34 0.25
C ILE A 25 -4.22 9.95 -1.15
N PRO A 26 -3.89 9.14 -2.19
CA PRO A 26 -3.97 9.59 -3.56
C PRO A 26 -5.43 9.88 -3.93
N CYS A 27 -5.69 11.02 -4.60
CA CYS A 27 -7.04 11.44 -4.95
C CYS A 27 -7.08 12.02 -6.37
N TYR A 28 -8.07 11.57 -7.16
CA TYR A 28 -8.38 12.12 -8.46
C TYR A 28 -9.89 12.19 -8.67
N ASN A 29 -10.46 13.40 -8.67
CA ASN A 29 -11.89 13.63 -8.88
C ASN A 29 -12.81 12.76 -8.00
N ASP A 30 -12.51 12.68 -6.72
CA ASP A 30 -13.23 11.85 -5.75
C ASP A 30 -13.65 12.62 -4.49
N ALA A 31 -14.02 13.90 -4.63
CA ALA A 31 -14.33 14.80 -3.51
C ALA A 31 -15.31 14.20 -2.49
N THR A 32 -16.39 13.57 -2.95
CA THR A 32 -17.42 12.98 -2.07
C THR A 32 -16.88 11.80 -1.23
N PHE A 33 -16.06 10.93 -1.84
CA PHE A 33 -15.44 9.82 -1.12
C PHE A 33 -14.33 10.30 -0.20
N LEU A 34 -13.57 11.30 -0.65
CA LEU A 34 -12.53 11.93 0.16
C LEU A 34 -13.11 12.53 1.46
N GLU A 35 -14.29 13.14 1.43
CA GLU A 35 -14.98 13.59 2.65
C GLU A 35 -15.21 12.45 3.64
N VAL A 36 -15.62 11.28 3.14
CA VAL A 36 -15.89 10.11 3.98
C VAL A 36 -14.63 9.54 4.61
N VAL A 37 -13.55 9.35 3.85
CA VAL A 37 -12.29 8.82 4.40
C VAL A 37 -11.66 9.79 5.40
N LEU A 38 -11.70 11.11 5.13
CA LEU A 38 -11.18 12.12 6.04
C LEU A 38 -11.98 12.18 7.35
N ALA A 39 -13.31 12.06 7.27
CA ALA A 39 -14.16 11.96 8.45
C ALA A 39 -13.86 10.68 9.25
N ALA A 40 -13.64 9.54 8.60
CA ALA A 40 -13.27 8.29 9.26
C ALA A 40 -11.87 8.38 9.92
N LEU A 41 -10.94 9.12 9.32
CA LEU A 41 -9.63 9.37 9.92
C LEU A 41 -9.71 10.32 11.12
N ALA A 42 -10.56 11.34 11.08
CA ALA A 42 -10.82 12.22 12.21
C ALA A 42 -11.47 11.49 13.41
N ALA A 43 -12.18 10.39 13.14
CA ALA A 43 -12.84 9.56 14.16
C ALA A 43 -11.95 8.42 14.71
N GLN A 44 -10.67 8.34 14.32
CA GLN A 44 -9.77 7.30 14.81
C GLN A 44 -9.51 7.42 16.31
N THR A 45 -9.51 6.30 17.03
CA THR A 45 -9.16 6.24 18.47
C THR A 45 -7.72 6.64 18.77
N ARG A 46 -6.83 6.43 17.80
CA ARG A 46 -5.48 6.98 17.73
C ARG A 46 -5.43 7.88 16.50
N PRO A 47 -5.37 9.21 16.63
CA PRO A 47 -5.28 10.12 15.48
C PRO A 47 -4.02 9.86 14.65
N ALA A 48 -4.10 10.09 13.33
CA ALA A 48 -2.89 10.18 12.50
C ALA A 48 -2.06 11.40 12.96
N ASP A 49 -0.73 11.29 12.92
CA ASP A 49 0.15 12.43 13.19
C ASP A 49 0.19 13.39 12.00
N GLU A 50 -0.03 12.83 10.79
CA GLU A 50 -0.07 13.56 9.54
C GLU A 50 -1.05 12.87 8.58
N VAL A 51 -1.91 13.66 7.92
CA VAL A 51 -2.75 13.18 6.81
C VAL A 51 -2.37 13.96 5.56
N ILE A 52 -1.90 13.24 4.53
CA ILE A 52 -1.46 13.80 3.25
C ILE A 52 -2.45 13.37 2.18
N VAL A 53 -3.13 14.34 1.56
CA VAL A 53 -3.93 14.11 0.36
C VAL A 53 -3.10 14.54 -0.84
N VAL A 54 -2.90 13.63 -1.79
CA VAL A 54 -2.22 13.94 -3.04
C VAL A 54 -3.26 14.17 -4.12
N ASP A 55 -3.42 15.44 -4.48
CA ASP A 55 -4.32 15.84 -5.57
C ASP A 55 -3.65 15.58 -6.92
N ASN A 56 -4.12 14.57 -7.62
CA ASN A 56 -3.57 14.14 -8.89
C ASN A 56 -4.29 14.82 -10.08
N ALA A 57 -4.15 16.14 -10.16
CA ALA A 57 -4.78 16.99 -11.21
C ALA A 57 -6.32 16.93 -11.20
N SER A 58 -6.97 16.93 -10.02
CA SER A 58 -8.43 16.96 -9.92
C SER A 58 -9.01 18.28 -10.43
N THR A 59 -10.20 18.19 -11.01
CA THR A 59 -10.98 19.33 -11.50
C THR A 59 -12.24 19.58 -10.67
N ASP A 60 -12.51 18.72 -9.70
CA ASP A 60 -13.64 18.81 -8.78
C ASP A 60 -13.27 19.54 -7.46
N ALA A 61 -14.04 19.30 -6.41
CA ALA A 61 -13.84 19.90 -5.11
C ALA A 61 -12.75 19.20 -4.23
N SER A 62 -12.05 18.18 -4.72
CA SER A 62 -11.14 17.35 -3.93
C SER A 62 -10.11 18.17 -3.16
N ALA A 63 -9.42 19.10 -3.82
CA ALA A 63 -8.44 19.97 -3.16
C ALA A 63 -9.05 20.85 -2.07
N ARG A 64 -10.29 21.32 -2.25
CA ARG A 64 -11.02 22.12 -1.24
C ARG A 64 -11.40 21.26 -0.04
N VAL A 65 -11.87 20.05 -0.27
CA VAL A 65 -12.21 19.08 0.78
C VAL A 65 -11.00 18.75 1.64
N ALA A 66 -9.86 18.44 1.01
CA ALA A 66 -8.62 18.15 1.71
C ALA A 66 -8.19 19.29 2.65
N ARG A 67 -8.17 20.53 2.13
CA ARG A 67 -7.82 21.72 2.94
C ARG A 67 -8.81 21.96 4.09
N ALA A 68 -10.11 21.80 3.85
CA ALA A 68 -11.13 22.00 4.87
C ALA A 68 -11.03 20.98 6.02
N ALA A 69 -10.54 19.78 5.75
CA ALA A 69 -10.27 18.76 6.77
C ALA A 69 -8.91 18.92 7.48
N GLY A 70 -8.11 19.95 7.13
CA GLY A 70 -6.78 20.18 7.72
C GLY A 70 -5.69 19.21 7.22
N ALA A 71 -5.93 18.50 6.14
CA ALA A 71 -4.92 17.63 5.54
C ALA A 71 -3.84 18.44 4.81
N VAL A 72 -2.61 17.92 4.80
CA VAL A 72 -1.53 18.43 3.96
C VAL A 72 -1.88 18.10 2.50
N LEU A 73 -2.09 19.14 1.69
CA LEU A 73 -2.37 18.96 0.27
C LEU A 73 -1.08 19.03 -0.53
N VAL A 74 -0.77 17.93 -1.21
CA VAL A 74 0.32 17.84 -2.18
C VAL A 74 -0.28 17.72 -3.57
N VAL A 75 0.30 18.39 -4.57
CA VAL A 75 -0.17 18.34 -5.95
C VAL A 75 0.79 17.50 -6.78
N GLU A 76 0.25 16.48 -7.47
CA GLU A 76 0.99 15.67 -8.42
C GLU A 76 0.41 15.91 -9.82
N PRO A 77 1.14 16.61 -10.71
CA PRO A 77 0.63 16.96 -12.04
C PRO A 77 0.63 15.78 -13.02
N VAL A 78 1.47 14.77 -12.80
CA VAL A 78 1.50 13.58 -13.65
C VAL A 78 0.34 12.68 -13.28
N HIS A 79 -0.61 12.54 -14.21
CA HIS A 79 -1.80 11.72 -13.96
C HIS A 79 -1.44 10.24 -13.83
N GLY A 80 -1.93 9.61 -12.77
CA GLY A 80 -1.74 8.19 -12.51
C GLY A 80 -1.70 7.87 -11.02
N ILE A 81 -2.15 6.67 -10.65
CA ILE A 81 -2.19 6.25 -9.25
C ILE A 81 -0.78 6.13 -8.66
N TRP A 82 0.17 5.61 -9.45
CA TRP A 82 1.53 5.43 -8.99
C TRP A 82 2.27 6.76 -8.76
N PRO A 83 2.27 7.74 -9.72
CA PRO A 83 2.84 9.07 -9.46
C PRO A 83 2.27 9.70 -8.18
N ALA A 84 0.94 9.67 -8.03
CA ALA A 84 0.29 10.25 -6.86
C ALA A 84 0.69 9.55 -5.55
N ALA A 85 0.66 8.22 -5.52
CA ALA A 85 1.06 7.45 -4.33
C ALA A 85 2.52 7.71 -3.95
N ALA A 86 3.44 7.63 -4.92
CA ALA A 86 4.87 7.85 -4.70
C ALA A 86 5.18 9.26 -4.21
N THR A 87 4.52 10.27 -4.78
CA THR A 87 4.66 11.67 -4.33
C THR A 87 4.17 11.85 -2.89
N GLY A 88 3.08 11.17 -2.51
CA GLY A 88 2.62 11.16 -1.13
C GLY A 88 3.58 10.46 -0.17
N TYR A 89 4.16 9.34 -0.56
CA TYR A 89 5.16 8.64 0.27
C TYR A 89 6.46 9.45 0.41
N ASP A 90 6.87 10.20 -0.63
CA ASP A 90 8.01 11.10 -0.56
C ASP A 90 7.77 12.29 0.38
N ALA A 91 6.52 12.75 0.48
CA ALA A 91 6.13 13.86 1.36
C ALA A 91 5.96 13.42 2.83
N ALA A 92 5.74 12.13 3.09
CA ALA A 92 5.48 11.62 4.43
C ALA A 92 6.66 11.79 5.39
N SER A 93 6.42 12.40 6.55
CA SER A 93 7.43 12.67 7.58
C SER A 93 7.45 11.62 8.71
N GLY A 94 6.36 10.88 8.90
CA GLY A 94 6.21 9.88 9.97
C GLY A 94 7.16 8.69 9.85
N ASP A 95 7.37 7.98 10.96
CA ASP A 95 8.14 6.73 11.01
C ASP A 95 7.45 5.61 10.22
N LEU A 96 6.12 5.67 10.18
CA LEU A 96 5.27 4.80 9.39
C LEU A 96 4.54 5.60 8.30
N ILE A 97 4.45 5.01 7.13
CA ILE A 97 3.61 5.47 6.02
C ILE A 97 2.44 4.49 5.90
N ALA A 98 1.25 4.98 6.15
CA ALA A 98 0.00 4.26 5.96
C ALA A 98 -0.67 4.73 4.67
N ARG A 99 -1.24 3.82 3.89
CA ARG A 99 -1.98 4.17 2.68
C ARG A 99 -3.42 3.73 2.75
N LEU A 100 -4.30 4.63 2.31
CA LEU A 100 -5.71 4.41 1.99
C LEU A 100 -5.99 4.99 0.61
N ASP A 101 -6.94 4.41 -0.12
CA ASP A 101 -7.50 5.05 -1.30
C ASP A 101 -8.57 6.09 -0.89
N ALA A 102 -8.88 7.04 -1.77
CA ALA A 102 -9.86 8.10 -1.50
C ALA A 102 -11.27 7.57 -1.17
N ASP A 103 -11.59 6.35 -1.62
CA ASP A 103 -12.84 5.65 -1.35
C ASP A 103 -12.73 4.57 -0.25
N SER A 104 -11.68 4.61 0.55
CA SER A 104 -11.50 3.69 1.68
C SER A 104 -12.22 4.19 2.93
N VAL A 105 -12.73 3.26 3.74
CA VAL A 105 -13.38 3.57 5.04
C VAL A 105 -12.72 2.73 6.14
N PRO A 106 -11.67 3.26 6.81
CA PRO A 106 -11.04 2.55 7.90
C PRO A 106 -11.95 2.50 9.14
N PRO A 107 -11.99 1.39 9.90
CA PRO A 107 -12.67 1.33 11.18
C PRO A 107 -12.00 2.25 12.21
N PRO A 108 -12.70 2.67 13.29
CA PRO A 108 -12.18 3.65 14.23
C PRO A 108 -10.88 3.26 14.96
N ASP A 109 -10.56 1.98 15.00
CA ASP A 109 -9.36 1.44 15.66
C ASP A 109 -8.23 1.06 14.70
N TRP A 110 -8.35 1.40 13.40
CA TRP A 110 -7.42 0.95 12.35
C TRP A 110 -5.97 1.40 12.61
N ILE A 111 -5.75 2.69 12.90
CA ILE A 111 -4.41 3.24 13.20
C ILE A 111 -3.87 2.63 14.50
N ALA A 112 -4.68 2.57 15.56
CA ALA A 112 -4.28 1.99 16.84
C ALA A 112 -3.85 0.53 16.71
N ARG A 113 -4.57 -0.25 15.90
CA ARG A 113 -4.24 -1.66 15.63
C ARG A 113 -2.97 -1.81 14.83
N ALA A 114 -2.80 -1.02 13.78
CA ALA A 114 -1.59 -1.04 12.96
C ALA A 114 -0.35 -0.70 13.80
N GLU A 115 -0.43 0.35 14.62
CA GLU A 115 0.63 0.73 15.54
C GLU A 115 0.95 -0.38 16.56
N ALA A 116 -0.07 -0.96 17.18
CA ALA A 116 0.10 -2.04 18.16
C ALA A 116 0.79 -3.27 17.54
N ILE A 117 0.36 -3.70 16.34
CA ILE A 117 0.96 -4.83 15.62
C ILE A 117 2.44 -4.55 15.31
N LEU A 118 2.76 -3.38 14.74
CA LEU A 118 4.12 -3.03 14.34
C LEU A 118 5.04 -2.77 15.54
N THR A 119 4.49 -2.38 16.69
CA THR A 119 5.22 -2.26 17.95
C THR A 119 5.54 -3.63 18.55
N LEU A 120 4.56 -4.54 18.58
CA LEU A 120 4.72 -5.89 19.13
C LEU A 120 5.55 -6.81 18.22
N ALA A 121 5.58 -6.53 16.91
CA ALA A 121 6.32 -7.30 15.92
C ALA A 121 7.38 -6.42 15.22
N PRO A 122 8.49 -6.07 15.87
CA PRO A 122 9.50 -5.14 15.35
C PRO A 122 10.19 -5.64 14.07
N LEU A 123 10.13 -6.94 13.78
CA LEU A 123 10.66 -7.54 12.55
C LEU A 123 9.70 -7.43 11.36
N VAL A 124 8.48 -6.95 11.55
CA VAL A 124 7.54 -6.66 10.47
C VAL A 124 7.84 -5.28 9.91
N ASP A 125 8.07 -5.22 8.61
CA ASP A 125 8.40 -3.97 7.91
C ASP A 125 7.18 -3.36 7.22
N VAL A 126 6.30 -4.23 6.72
CA VAL A 126 5.06 -3.86 6.04
C VAL A 126 3.91 -4.69 6.61
N LEU A 127 2.85 -4.02 7.01
CA LEU A 127 1.59 -4.61 7.45
C LEU A 127 0.54 -4.35 6.38
N THR A 128 -0.20 -5.38 5.97
CA THR A 128 -1.31 -5.26 5.03
C THR A 128 -2.50 -6.08 5.51
N GLY A 129 -3.69 -5.68 5.11
CA GLY A 129 -4.93 -6.34 5.47
C GLY A 129 -5.94 -6.37 4.33
N PRO A 130 -7.02 -7.14 4.45
CA PRO A 130 -8.04 -7.24 3.41
C PRO A 130 -8.96 -6.00 3.37
N GLY A 131 -9.64 -5.85 2.23
CA GLY A 131 -10.76 -4.93 2.08
C GLY A 131 -12.11 -5.62 2.28
N ASP A 132 -13.13 -4.84 2.64
CA ASP A 132 -14.54 -5.25 2.64
C ASP A 132 -15.35 -4.29 1.76
N PHE A 133 -16.00 -4.82 0.74
CA PHE A 133 -16.87 -4.01 -0.12
C PHE A 133 -18.09 -3.51 0.65
N TYR A 134 -18.32 -2.17 0.65
CA TYR A 134 -19.41 -1.56 1.43
C TYR A 134 -20.59 -1.07 0.58
N ASP A 135 -20.40 -0.84 -0.71
CA ASP A 135 -21.35 -0.19 -1.63
C ASP A 135 -21.99 -1.15 -2.65
N CYS A 136 -21.99 -2.44 -2.36
CA CYS A 136 -22.61 -3.46 -3.19
C CYS A 136 -23.43 -4.46 -2.37
N PRO A 137 -24.33 -5.25 -3.01
CA PRO A 137 -25.09 -6.29 -2.33
C PRO A 137 -24.18 -7.27 -1.57
N ARG A 138 -24.60 -7.72 -0.37
CA ARG A 138 -23.80 -8.58 0.52
C ARG A 138 -23.27 -9.85 -0.15
N TRP A 139 -24.03 -10.45 -1.08
CA TRP A 139 -23.58 -11.63 -1.80
C TRP A 139 -22.47 -11.29 -2.82
N VAL A 140 -22.52 -10.10 -3.46
CA VAL A 140 -21.45 -9.58 -4.35
C VAL A 140 -20.20 -9.30 -3.52
N ALA A 141 -20.37 -8.64 -2.37
CA ALA A 141 -19.27 -8.39 -1.44
C ALA A 141 -18.59 -9.69 -0.99
N ALA A 142 -19.37 -10.72 -0.66
CA ALA A 142 -18.85 -12.03 -0.26
C ALA A 142 -18.09 -12.72 -1.41
N LEU A 143 -18.65 -12.69 -2.63
CA LEU A 143 -18.00 -13.25 -3.81
C LEU A 143 -16.72 -12.50 -4.16
N GLY A 144 -16.76 -11.16 -4.19
CA GLY A 144 -15.60 -10.31 -4.46
C GLY A 144 -14.48 -10.52 -3.44
N ARG A 145 -14.83 -10.63 -2.16
CA ARG A 145 -13.87 -10.94 -1.10
C ARG A 145 -13.20 -12.31 -1.31
N PHE A 146 -13.97 -13.34 -1.66
CA PHE A 146 -13.43 -14.68 -1.84
C PHE A 146 -12.64 -14.84 -3.14
N VAL A 147 -13.20 -14.37 -4.27
CA VAL A 147 -12.61 -14.57 -5.61
C VAL A 147 -11.54 -13.53 -5.90
N TYR A 148 -11.87 -12.23 -5.78
CA TYR A 148 -10.96 -11.15 -6.13
C TYR A 148 -9.85 -10.97 -5.09
N LEU A 149 -10.19 -10.64 -3.85
CA LEU A 149 -9.20 -10.42 -2.80
C LEU A 149 -8.53 -11.72 -2.36
N GLY A 150 -9.31 -12.79 -2.15
CA GLY A 150 -8.77 -14.10 -1.80
C GLY A 150 -7.88 -14.69 -2.90
N GLY A 151 -8.24 -14.48 -4.17
CA GLY A 151 -7.42 -14.82 -5.34
C GLY A 151 -6.13 -14.00 -5.36
N TYR A 152 -6.22 -12.67 -5.20
CA TYR A 152 -5.07 -11.78 -5.16
C TYR A 152 -4.07 -12.20 -4.08
N PHE A 153 -4.49 -12.28 -2.82
CA PHE A 153 -3.58 -12.63 -1.73
C PHE A 153 -2.99 -14.03 -1.86
N ARG A 154 -3.74 -15.01 -2.37
CA ARG A 154 -3.25 -16.39 -2.54
C ARG A 154 -2.33 -16.54 -3.74
N LEU A 155 -2.78 -16.11 -4.94
CA LEU A 155 -2.03 -16.34 -6.19
C LEU A 155 -0.79 -15.46 -6.24
N ILE A 156 -0.94 -14.17 -5.97
CA ILE A 156 0.19 -13.24 -5.94
C ILE A 156 1.11 -13.54 -4.75
N GLY A 157 0.56 -13.90 -3.59
CA GLY A 157 1.37 -14.33 -2.45
C GLY A 157 2.20 -15.57 -2.74
N LEU A 158 1.64 -16.57 -3.45
CA LEU A 158 2.40 -17.71 -3.95
C LEU A 158 3.48 -17.29 -4.96
N TRP A 159 3.18 -16.31 -5.80
CA TRP A 159 4.14 -15.76 -6.76
C TRP A 159 5.32 -15.08 -6.05
N LEU A 160 5.03 -14.16 -5.14
CA LEU A 160 6.00 -13.35 -4.42
C LEU A 160 6.76 -14.12 -3.32
N ALA A 161 6.28 -15.28 -2.92
CA ALA A 161 6.71 -16.04 -1.73
C ALA A 161 6.56 -15.23 -0.41
N GLN A 162 5.64 -14.28 -0.39
CA GLN A 162 5.18 -13.51 0.77
C GLN A 162 3.81 -12.87 0.45
N PRO A 163 3.05 -12.37 1.44
CA PRO A 163 1.83 -11.64 1.18
C PRO A 163 2.10 -10.43 0.26
N PRO A 164 1.27 -10.17 -0.76
CA PRO A 164 1.34 -8.93 -1.51
C PRO A 164 0.84 -7.76 -0.67
N ILE A 165 1.32 -6.57 -0.95
CA ILE A 165 0.75 -5.32 -0.44
C ILE A 165 -0.61 -5.11 -1.13
N PHE A 166 -1.60 -4.62 -0.38
CA PHE A 166 -2.88 -4.21 -0.91
C PHE A 166 -3.02 -2.69 -0.81
N GLY A 167 -3.06 -2.01 -1.96
CA GLY A 167 -2.96 -0.55 -2.06
C GLY A 167 -3.93 0.24 -1.18
N SER A 168 -5.17 -0.25 -1.04
CA SER A 168 -6.19 0.42 -0.22
C SER A 168 -6.01 0.20 1.30
N ASN A 169 -5.09 -0.67 1.74
CA ASN A 169 -4.94 -1.02 3.16
C ASN A 169 -3.55 -1.59 3.47
N PHE A 170 -2.59 -0.72 3.69
CA PHE A 170 -1.29 -1.14 4.21
C PHE A 170 -0.62 -0.03 5.03
N VAL A 171 0.33 -0.44 5.86
CA VAL A 171 1.23 0.42 6.62
C VAL A 171 2.64 -0.11 6.47
N MET A 172 3.60 0.73 6.08
CA MET A 172 5.00 0.36 5.94
C MET A 172 5.90 1.27 6.78
N ARG A 173 7.04 0.77 7.20
CA ARG A 173 8.09 1.61 7.78
C ARG A 173 8.64 2.54 6.70
N ARG A 174 8.82 3.82 7.01
CA ARG A 174 9.37 4.81 6.07
C ARG A 174 10.72 4.39 5.49
N ALA A 175 11.51 3.64 6.25
CA ALA A 175 12.77 3.08 5.78
C ALA A 175 12.61 2.13 4.58
N VAL A 176 11.49 1.39 4.49
CA VAL A 176 11.19 0.53 3.33
C VAL A 176 11.02 1.38 2.08
N TRP A 177 10.23 2.46 2.17
CA TRP A 177 10.06 3.38 1.04
C TRP A 177 11.39 3.99 0.61
N ALA A 178 12.19 4.46 1.56
CA ALA A 178 13.50 5.03 1.27
C ALA A 178 14.44 4.07 0.51
N GLU A 179 14.30 2.75 0.73
CA GLU A 179 15.09 1.72 0.03
C GLU A 179 14.59 1.46 -1.39
N VAL A 180 13.28 1.46 -1.62
CA VAL A 180 12.70 1.03 -2.90
C VAL A 180 12.29 2.16 -3.83
N ARG A 181 12.18 3.41 -3.33
CA ARG A 181 11.66 4.57 -4.08
C ARG A 181 12.36 4.85 -5.42
N GLY A 182 13.63 4.50 -5.55
CA GLY A 182 14.42 4.65 -6.78
C GLY A 182 14.34 3.44 -7.72
N LEU A 183 13.64 2.38 -7.34
CA LEU A 183 13.54 1.14 -8.11
C LEU A 183 12.18 0.99 -8.77
N VAL A 184 11.12 1.48 -8.12
CA VAL A 184 9.72 1.35 -8.56
C VAL A 184 9.44 2.14 -9.85
N HIS A 185 8.48 1.67 -10.64
CA HIS A 185 8.12 2.27 -11.94
C HIS A 185 7.10 3.41 -11.79
N ARG A 186 7.40 4.38 -10.91
CA ARG A 186 6.49 5.47 -10.52
C ARG A 186 6.01 6.37 -11.65
N GLU A 187 6.74 6.41 -12.77
CA GLU A 187 6.41 7.26 -13.92
C GLU A 187 5.38 6.60 -14.87
N ARG A 188 4.95 5.38 -14.56
CA ARG A 188 4.05 4.61 -15.42
C ARG A 188 2.62 4.66 -14.91
N ASP A 189 1.66 4.76 -15.84
CA ASP A 189 0.21 4.77 -15.60
C ASP A 189 -0.46 3.42 -15.96
N ASP A 190 0.31 2.48 -16.53
CA ASP A 190 -0.15 1.17 -16.97
C ASP A 190 0.32 0.02 -16.06
N VAL A 191 0.77 0.32 -14.85
CA VAL A 191 1.18 -0.66 -13.85
C VAL A 191 0.31 -0.59 -12.59
N HIS A 192 0.18 -1.73 -11.92
CA HIS A 192 -0.41 -1.80 -10.59
C HIS A 192 0.62 -1.36 -9.55
N ASP A 193 0.39 -0.24 -8.90
CA ASP A 193 1.31 0.38 -7.95
C ASP A 193 1.65 -0.50 -6.75
N ASP A 194 0.66 -1.16 -6.15
CA ASP A 194 0.84 -2.06 -5.02
C ASP A 194 1.55 -3.37 -5.39
N LEU A 195 1.29 -3.91 -6.59
CA LEU A 195 1.98 -5.08 -7.10
C LEU A 195 3.43 -4.73 -7.50
N ASP A 196 3.64 -3.58 -8.14
CA ASP A 196 4.98 -3.09 -8.48
C ASP A 196 5.82 -2.87 -7.22
N LEU A 197 5.25 -2.19 -6.21
CA LEU A 197 5.88 -2.04 -4.90
C LEU A 197 6.22 -3.41 -4.29
N SER A 198 5.29 -4.37 -4.31
CA SER A 198 5.48 -5.71 -3.75
C SER A 198 6.62 -6.48 -4.42
N LEU A 199 6.80 -6.31 -5.73
CA LEU A 199 7.86 -6.95 -6.53
C LEU A 199 9.24 -6.35 -6.28
N HIS A 200 9.31 -5.06 -5.90
CA HIS A 200 10.55 -4.37 -5.59
C HIS A 200 11.00 -4.54 -4.13
N LEU A 201 10.17 -5.12 -3.26
CA LEU A 201 10.58 -5.37 -1.88
C LEU A 201 11.73 -6.38 -1.82
N PRO A 202 12.87 -6.00 -1.21
CA PRO A 202 14.01 -6.90 -1.08
C PRO A 202 13.67 -8.08 -0.16
N PRO A 203 14.42 -9.19 -0.22
CA PRO A 203 14.21 -10.36 0.62
C PRO A 203 14.31 -10.09 2.13
N SER A 204 14.96 -9.00 2.52
CA SER A 204 15.10 -8.51 3.90
C SER A 204 13.83 -7.90 4.47
N VAL A 205 12.91 -7.47 3.62
CA VAL A 205 11.65 -6.83 4.04
C VAL A 205 10.60 -7.91 4.32
N THR A 206 10.05 -7.88 5.53
CA THR A 206 8.99 -8.78 5.98
C THR A 206 7.63 -8.14 5.83
N VAL A 207 6.79 -8.73 4.99
CA VAL A 207 5.37 -8.34 4.87
C VAL A 207 4.52 -9.26 5.73
N TRP A 208 3.70 -8.67 6.60
CA TRP A 208 2.73 -9.38 7.42
C TRP A 208 1.31 -9.10 6.93
N PHE A 209 0.54 -10.15 6.69
CA PHE A 209 -0.88 -10.04 6.38
C PHE A 209 -1.71 -10.31 7.64
N ASP A 210 -2.47 -9.30 8.07
CA ASP A 210 -3.41 -9.45 9.19
C ASP A 210 -4.86 -9.49 8.66
N PRO A 211 -5.56 -10.64 8.76
CA PRO A 211 -6.92 -10.77 8.28
C PRO A 211 -7.93 -9.93 9.09
N THR A 212 -7.51 -9.41 10.23
CA THR A 212 -8.35 -8.59 11.12
C THR A 212 -8.18 -7.08 10.89
N LEU A 213 -7.09 -6.65 10.25
CA LEU A 213 -6.88 -5.25 9.85
C LEU A 213 -7.67 -4.96 8.57
N ARG A 214 -8.97 -4.75 8.72
CA ARG A 214 -9.91 -4.61 7.60
C ARG A 214 -10.25 -3.15 7.33
N VAL A 215 -10.43 -2.82 6.05
CA VAL A 215 -10.85 -1.47 5.61
C VAL A 215 -12.03 -1.62 4.65
N GLY A 216 -13.05 -0.79 4.80
CA GLY A 216 -14.11 -0.69 3.80
C GLY A 216 -13.54 -0.17 2.48
N ILE A 217 -13.91 -0.78 1.36
CA ILE A 217 -13.50 -0.39 0.01
C ILE A 217 -14.69 -0.32 -0.92
N SER A 218 -14.64 0.56 -1.95
CA SER A 218 -15.68 0.63 -2.96
C SER A 218 -15.59 -0.52 -3.97
N ALA A 219 -16.75 -1.01 -4.42
CA ALA A 219 -16.84 -2.00 -5.49
C ALA A 219 -16.77 -1.36 -6.90
N ARG A 220 -16.80 -0.04 -7.02
CA ARG A 220 -16.77 0.71 -8.31
C ARG A 220 -15.78 0.15 -9.35
N PRO A 221 -14.54 -0.19 -8.96
CA PRO A 221 -13.57 -0.71 -9.91
C PRO A 221 -13.96 -2.06 -10.52
N CYS A 222 -14.83 -2.82 -9.87
CA CYS A 222 -15.28 -4.15 -10.28
C CYS A 222 -16.69 -4.13 -10.91
N GLU A 223 -17.38 -2.99 -10.98
CA GLU A 223 -18.74 -2.88 -11.51
C GLU A 223 -18.82 -3.08 -13.03
N THR A 224 -17.73 -2.84 -13.76
CA THR A 224 -17.72 -2.94 -15.21
C THR A 224 -16.64 -3.92 -15.70
N TRP A 225 -16.95 -4.67 -16.77
CA TRP A 225 -15.96 -5.54 -17.43
C TRP A 225 -14.72 -4.77 -17.92
N ARG A 226 -14.89 -3.50 -18.30
CA ARG A 226 -13.75 -2.64 -18.67
C ARG A 226 -12.85 -2.33 -17.48
N GLY A 227 -13.43 -2.11 -16.30
CA GLY A 227 -12.67 -1.90 -15.06
C GLY A 227 -11.87 -3.14 -14.67
N ILE A 228 -12.50 -4.31 -14.74
CA ILE A 228 -11.84 -5.60 -14.48
C ILE A 228 -10.73 -5.86 -15.49
N ALA A 229 -11.02 -5.72 -16.79
CA ALA A 229 -10.04 -5.95 -17.86
C ALA A 229 -8.83 -5.05 -17.73
N ARG A 230 -9.02 -3.75 -17.43
CA ARG A 230 -7.92 -2.80 -17.19
C ARG A 230 -7.02 -3.23 -16.03
N ARG A 231 -7.60 -3.73 -14.93
CA ARG A 231 -6.80 -4.21 -13.79
C ARG A 231 -6.00 -5.46 -14.12
N LEU A 232 -6.58 -6.38 -14.89
CA LEU A 232 -5.87 -7.56 -15.36
C LEU A 232 -4.73 -7.17 -16.32
N ASP A 233 -4.97 -6.21 -17.18
CA ASP A 233 -3.96 -5.67 -18.10
C ASP A 233 -2.81 -5.02 -17.33
N TRP A 234 -3.11 -4.15 -16.36
CA TRP A 234 -2.11 -3.57 -15.48
C TRP A 234 -1.31 -4.61 -14.70
N ALA A 235 -1.98 -5.65 -14.17
CA ALA A 235 -1.28 -6.74 -13.50
C ALA A 235 -0.35 -7.49 -14.45
N TYR A 236 -0.80 -7.75 -15.67
CA TYR A 236 0.02 -8.37 -16.72
C TYR A 236 1.22 -7.47 -17.09
N CYS A 237 0.99 -6.18 -17.36
CA CYS A 237 2.06 -5.22 -17.67
C CYS A 237 3.08 -5.16 -16.53
N THR A 238 2.63 -5.08 -15.27
CA THR A 238 3.50 -5.07 -14.10
C THR A 238 4.39 -6.31 -14.05
N LEU A 239 3.81 -7.50 -14.19
CA LEU A 239 4.58 -8.76 -14.18
C LEU A 239 5.54 -8.87 -15.37
N ALA A 240 5.13 -8.40 -16.56
CA ALA A 240 5.95 -8.41 -17.77
C ALA A 240 7.18 -7.49 -17.63
N LEU A 241 7.03 -6.31 -17.04
CA LEU A 241 8.14 -5.38 -16.77
C LEU A 241 9.22 -5.99 -15.89
N HIS A 242 8.84 -6.76 -14.89
CA HIS A 242 9.78 -7.42 -13.99
C HIS A 242 10.46 -8.64 -14.62
N GLY A 243 9.91 -9.18 -15.71
CA GLY A 243 10.50 -10.25 -16.50
C GLY A 243 11.03 -11.41 -15.67
N GLN A 244 12.27 -11.83 -15.94
CA GLN A 244 12.88 -12.94 -15.18
C GLN A 244 13.22 -12.57 -13.72
N ALA A 245 13.51 -11.32 -13.40
CA ALA A 245 13.81 -10.89 -12.04
C ALA A 245 12.61 -11.08 -11.09
N GLY A 246 11.40 -10.77 -11.58
CA GLY A 246 10.14 -11.00 -10.86
C GLY A 246 9.61 -12.44 -10.91
N SER A 247 10.37 -13.40 -11.47
CA SER A 247 9.89 -14.78 -11.57
C SER A 247 9.75 -15.46 -10.20
N PRO A 248 8.70 -16.28 -9.98
CA PRO A 248 8.39 -16.85 -8.67
C PRO A 248 9.51 -17.67 -8.06
N TRP A 249 10.25 -18.40 -8.87
CA TRP A 249 11.34 -19.25 -8.41
C TRP A 249 12.55 -18.44 -7.94
N ARG A 250 12.88 -17.32 -8.62
CA ARG A 250 13.98 -16.42 -8.21
C ARG A 250 13.64 -15.70 -6.89
N LEU A 251 12.43 -15.19 -6.77
CA LEU A 251 11.96 -14.56 -5.53
C LEU A 251 12.03 -15.55 -4.35
N ARG A 252 11.58 -16.81 -4.55
CA ARG A 252 11.69 -17.85 -3.52
C ARG A 252 13.15 -18.17 -3.15
N LEU A 253 14.03 -18.27 -4.14
CA LEU A 253 15.44 -18.55 -3.89
C LEU A 253 16.11 -17.40 -3.12
N ALA A 254 15.84 -16.15 -3.49
CA ALA A 254 16.38 -14.97 -2.81
C ALA A 254 15.94 -14.93 -1.34
N ARG A 255 14.64 -15.14 -1.06
CA ARG A 255 14.12 -15.19 0.33
C ARG A 255 14.67 -16.37 1.13
N ARG A 256 14.80 -17.55 0.52
CA ARG A 256 15.43 -18.71 1.18
C ARG A 256 16.92 -18.49 1.48
N ALA A 257 17.64 -17.82 0.57
CA ALA A 257 19.03 -17.46 0.78
C ALA A 257 19.17 -16.45 1.94
N TRP A 258 18.31 -15.44 1.99
CA TRP A 258 18.25 -14.48 3.09
C TRP A 258 17.94 -15.16 4.43
N ALA A 259 16.91 -15.99 4.51
CA ALA A 259 16.54 -16.71 5.73
C ALA A 259 17.65 -17.65 6.25
N ARG A 260 18.49 -18.17 5.36
CA ARG A 260 19.68 -18.96 5.76
C ARG A 260 20.77 -18.10 6.40
N ARG A 261 21.01 -16.89 5.85
CA ARG A 261 22.00 -15.95 6.40
C ARG A 261 21.65 -15.46 7.81
N LEU A 262 20.35 -15.38 8.14
CA LEU A 262 19.91 -14.99 9.49
C LEU A 262 20.08 -16.12 10.53
N ARG A 263 20.34 -17.35 10.10
CA ARG A 263 20.52 -18.53 10.99
C ARG A 263 21.98 -18.93 11.17
N SER A 264 22.87 -18.37 10.36
CA SER A 264 24.33 -18.57 10.44
C SER A 264 24.99 -17.48 11.28
#